data_b0e2f9100d0e53e71a64696313aa2006
#
_entry.id   b0e2f9100d0e53e71a64696313aa2006
#
_cell.length_a   1.000
_cell.length_b   1.000
_cell.length_c   1.000
_cell.angle_alpha   90.00
_cell.angle_beta   90.00
_cell.angle_gamma   90.00
#
_symmetry.space_group_name_H-M   'P 1'
#
loop_
_entity.id
_entity.type
_entity.pdbx_description
1 polymer ?
#
loop_
_entity_poly.entity_id
_entity_poly.type
_entity_poly.pdbx_seq_one_letter_code
_entity_poly.pdbx_strand_id
1 'polypeptide(L)'
;MKIAVVGAGPIGSLLSLRLLQKNKEVVVFEEDEEPGIPAHCAGVVSLKTLRIYDLSFSQRFILNRFRGAYIFLPGGHVLHVARREYVACVIDRVSFDRELSFLAEKKGAALMLGTRVEDLLLNRSKVLVKTGKRDFCVDKVYLCEGLSRTLTKKLASLKHRPLVGVNIDLEASISFPEDHVCVFISKKVSDRLFAWLIPLNGGLVRLGLAASSNVAKRLSYVIKYATAKGLIDSLRKISESAGLVNVDGPLPRFSFLGDRVIVVGDAAGQNKPTTGGGLYYGGLGALLASQTTSGRDYEKAWWSVCGRDIKFMSIFRRVLDNLSDRDLEEMLKRIDLEELSQLFSFRADFDRQSLVMRSLMDYLARQPLGSLLLILKSLIVSLLA
;
A
#
# COMPACT_ATOMS: atom_id res chain seq x y z
N MET A 1 18.77 26.06 1.02
CA MET A 1 17.49 25.81 1.73
C MET A 1 17.63 24.52 2.51
N LYS A 2 17.44 24.61 3.80
CA LYS A 2 17.53 23.47 4.71
C LYS A 2 16.17 22.81 4.89
N ILE A 3 16.10 21.51 4.63
CA ILE A 3 14.86 20.74 4.62
C ILE A 3 14.95 19.61 5.64
N ALA A 4 13.90 19.42 6.40
CA ALA A 4 13.73 18.25 7.23
C ALA A 4 12.78 17.24 6.54
N VAL A 5 13.14 15.96 6.57
CA VAL A 5 12.28 14.84 6.21
C VAL A 5 12.08 13.99 7.44
N VAL A 6 10.82 13.75 7.84
CA VAL A 6 10.47 12.94 9.01
C VAL A 6 10.02 11.57 8.56
N GLY A 7 10.80 10.55 8.90
CA GLY A 7 10.68 9.16 8.47
C GLY A 7 11.69 8.80 7.38
N ALA A 8 12.56 7.82 7.66
CA ALA A 8 13.53 7.24 6.72
C ALA A 8 13.01 5.98 6.00
N GLY A 9 11.71 5.75 6.01
CA GLY A 9 11.08 4.72 5.18
C GLY A 9 11.24 5.03 3.68
N PRO A 10 10.69 4.16 2.78
CA PRO A 10 10.93 4.27 1.33
C PRO A 10 10.58 5.62 0.73
N ILE A 11 9.50 6.24 1.22
CA ILE A 11 9.01 7.51 0.69
C ILE A 11 9.92 8.67 1.11
N GLY A 12 10.31 8.72 2.38
CA GLY A 12 11.22 9.75 2.90
C GLY A 12 12.61 9.64 2.30
N SER A 13 13.14 8.43 2.16
CA SER A 13 14.44 8.18 1.54
C SER A 13 14.45 8.56 0.05
N LEU A 14 13.42 8.17 -0.73
CA LEU A 14 13.29 8.59 -2.12
C LEU A 14 13.19 10.11 -2.25
N LEU A 15 12.35 10.74 -1.44
CA LEU A 15 12.19 12.20 -1.44
C LEU A 15 13.52 12.90 -1.13
N SER A 16 14.27 12.41 -0.13
CA SER A 16 15.58 12.94 0.25
C SER A 16 16.58 12.85 -0.89
N LEU A 17 16.65 11.70 -1.57
CA LEU A 17 17.47 11.52 -2.77
C LEU A 17 17.15 12.55 -3.85
N ARG A 18 15.87 12.79 -4.13
CA ARG A 18 15.43 13.75 -5.17
C ARG A 18 15.70 15.21 -4.78
N LEU A 19 15.60 15.55 -3.49
CA LEU A 19 15.93 16.88 -2.98
C LEU A 19 17.43 17.15 -3.04
N LEU A 20 18.27 16.17 -2.68
CA LEU A 20 19.73 16.26 -2.78
C LEU A 20 20.20 16.45 -4.22
N GLN A 21 19.58 15.78 -5.20
CA GLN A 21 19.84 15.99 -6.63
C GLN A 21 19.56 17.43 -7.09
N LYS A 22 18.76 18.20 -6.32
CA LYS A 22 18.48 19.61 -6.53
C LYS A 22 19.28 20.54 -5.63
N ASN A 23 20.42 20.07 -5.11
CA ASN A 23 21.32 20.81 -4.25
C ASN A 23 20.61 21.41 -3.00
N LYS A 24 19.66 20.66 -2.41
CA LYS A 24 19.05 21.02 -1.12
C LYS A 24 19.86 20.40 0.01
N GLU A 25 19.96 21.10 1.14
CA GLU A 25 20.48 20.53 2.38
C GLU A 25 19.35 19.74 3.06
N VAL A 26 19.55 18.44 3.26
CA VAL A 26 18.51 17.54 3.78
C VAL A 26 18.97 16.90 5.08
N VAL A 27 18.14 17.03 6.12
CA VAL A 27 18.24 16.24 7.35
C VAL A 27 17.04 15.31 7.43
N VAL A 28 17.30 14.02 7.66
CA VAL A 28 16.28 12.97 7.78
C VAL A 28 16.21 12.53 9.23
N PHE A 29 15.04 12.55 9.83
CA PHE A 29 14.79 12.07 11.17
C PHE A 29 14.08 10.73 11.12
N GLU A 30 14.63 9.73 11.81
CA GLU A 30 14.04 8.40 11.94
C GLU A 30 13.97 8.04 13.42
N GLU A 31 12.79 7.60 13.87
CA GLU A 31 12.59 7.24 15.28
C GLU A 31 13.24 5.90 15.64
N ASP A 32 13.35 4.99 14.68
CA ASP A 32 13.99 3.70 14.87
C ASP A 32 15.52 3.79 14.70
N GLU A 33 16.24 2.88 15.33
CA GLU A 33 17.71 2.77 15.20
C GLU A 33 18.12 2.23 13.82
N GLU A 34 17.23 1.52 13.13
CA GLU A 34 17.45 0.95 11.81
C GLU A 34 16.25 1.14 10.89
N PRO A 35 16.42 1.75 9.70
CA PRO A 35 15.34 1.88 8.73
C PRO A 35 14.80 0.52 8.29
N GLY A 36 13.45 0.42 8.19
CA GLY A 36 12.77 -0.80 7.74
C GLY A 36 12.54 -1.85 8.83
N ILE A 37 13.01 -1.64 10.06
CA ILE A 37 12.74 -2.51 11.20
C ILE A 37 11.81 -1.78 12.19
N PRO A 38 10.74 -2.46 12.64
CA PRO A 38 10.27 -3.79 12.25
C PRO A 38 9.65 -3.83 10.85
N ALA A 39 9.72 -4.98 10.17
CA ALA A 39 9.04 -5.18 8.90
C ALA A 39 7.51 -5.24 9.08
N HIS A 40 6.75 -4.49 8.26
CA HIS A 40 5.31 -4.35 8.44
C HIS A 40 4.48 -4.75 7.21
N CYS A 41 5.11 -5.10 6.08
CA CYS A 41 4.45 -5.21 4.79
C CYS A 41 4.55 -6.62 4.20
N ALA A 42 3.50 -7.05 3.47
CA ALA A 42 3.55 -8.29 2.70
C ALA A 42 4.63 -8.27 1.58
N GLY A 43 5.04 -7.08 1.14
CA GLY A 43 6.15 -6.89 0.22
C GLY A 43 5.79 -7.01 -1.27
N VAL A 44 4.54 -7.29 -1.65
CA VAL A 44 4.18 -7.43 -3.07
C VAL A 44 4.03 -6.06 -3.73
N VAL A 45 4.82 -5.85 -4.79
CA VAL A 45 4.86 -4.61 -5.55
C VAL A 45 4.89 -4.90 -7.05
N SER A 46 4.45 -3.96 -7.88
CA SER A 46 4.64 -4.09 -9.32
C SER A 46 6.10 -3.84 -9.71
N LEU A 47 6.52 -4.41 -10.83
CA LEU A 47 7.85 -4.08 -11.39
C LEU A 47 7.93 -2.61 -11.83
N LYS A 48 6.78 -1.96 -12.15
CA LYS A 48 6.72 -0.52 -12.43
C LYS A 48 7.02 0.31 -11.19
N THR A 49 6.57 -0.12 -10.01
CA THR A 49 6.85 0.55 -8.74
C THR A 49 8.36 0.63 -8.48
N LEU A 50 9.11 -0.45 -8.72
CA LEU A 50 10.56 -0.45 -8.51
C LEU A 50 11.30 0.59 -9.37
N ARG A 51 10.79 0.88 -10.58
CA ARG A 51 11.38 1.92 -11.46
C ARG A 51 11.25 3.33 -10.87
N ILE A 52 10.22 3.60 -10.06
CA ILE A 52 10.06 4.89 -9.36
C ILE A 52 11.22 5.16 -8.41
N TYR A 53 11.76 4.08 -7.81
CA TYR A 53 12.84 4.14 -6.82
C TYR A 53 14.24 4.00 -7.43
N ASP A 54 14.36 3.87 -8.76
CA ASP A 54 15.62 3.60 -9.47
C ASP A 54 16.34 2.32 -9.02
N LEU A 55 15.63 1.40 -8.38
CA LEU A 55 16.15 0.13 -7.86
C LEU A 55 15.69 -1.09 -8.69
N SER A 56 15.17 -0.88 -9.89
CA SER A 56 14.63 -1.94 -10.76
C SER A 56 15.69 -2.98 -11.18
N PHE A 57 16.96 -2.61 -11.14
CA PHE A 57 18.08 -3.49 -11.51
C PHE A 57 18.69 -4.23 -10.32
N SER A 58 18.43 -3.81 -9.09
CA SER A 58 18.89 -4.51 -7.89
C SER A 58 18.04 -5.74 -7.66
N GLN A 59 18.64 -6.93 -7.72
CA GLN A 59 17.93 -8.18 -7.43
C GLN A 59 18.05 -8.62 -5.96
N ARG A 60 18.85 -7.89 -5.16
CA ARG A 60 19.22 -8.31 -3.80
C ARG A 60 18.05 -8.42 -2.83
N PHE A 61 17.01 -7.59 -3.04
CA PHE A 61 15.81 -7.58 -2.19
C PHE A 61 14.60 -8.26 -2.84
N ILE A 62 14.70 -8.78 -4.07
CA ILE A 62 13.58 -9.49 -4.72
C ILE A 62 13.61 -10.94 -4.27
N LEU A 63 12.58 -11.35 -3.56
CA LEU A 63 12.41 -12.72 -3.07
C LEU A 63 11.76 -13.64 -4.10
N ASN A 64 10.78 -13.15 -4.88
CA ASN A 64 10.15 -13.91 -5.96
C ASN A 64 9.45 -12.96 -6.95
N ARG A 65 9.06 -13.47 -8.13
CA ARG A 65 8.34 -12.73 -9.18
C ARG A 65 7.06 -13.43 -9.57
N PHE A 66 6.01 -12.61 -9.91
CA PHE A 66 4.68 -13.11 -10.19
C PHE A 66 4.18 -12.62 -11.56
N ARG A 67 3.55 -13.53 -12.28
CA ARG A 67 2.80 -13.25 -13.50
C ARG A 67 1.31 -13.47 -13.35
N GLY A 68 0.84 -14.10 -12.25
CA GLY A 68 -0.56 -14.38 -12.06
C GLY A 68 -1.01 -14.46 -10.60
N ALA A 69 -2.32 -14.63 -10.46
CA ALA A 69 -2.99 -14.80 -9.18
C ALA A 69 -4.20 -15.75 -9.31
N TYR A 70 -4.42 -16.54 -8.27
CA TYR A 70 -5.68 -17.25 -8.02
C TYR A 70 -6.48 -16.46 -6.98
N ILE A 71 -7.66 -15.98 -7.34
CA ILE A 71 -8.52 -15.20 -6.46
C ILE A 71 -9.68 -16.09 -6.03
N PHE A 72 -9.64 -16.49 -4.76
CA PHE A 72 -10.66 -17.32 -4.12
C PHE A 72 -11.79 -16.42 -3.60
N LEU A 73 -13.00 -16.70 -4.07
CA LEU A 73 -14.19 -15.91 -3.85
C LEU A 73 -15.24 -16.73 -3.07
N PRO A 74 -16.29 -16.09 -2.48
CA PRO A 74 -17.39 -16.79 -1.84
C PRO A 74 -18.08 -17.79 -2.78
N GLY A 75 -18.71 -18.81 -2.22
CA GLY A 75 -19.36 -19.87 -2.99
C GLY A 75 -18.42 -20.89 -3.63
N GLY A 76 -17.11 -20.82 -3.32
CA GLY A 76 -16.09 -21.73 -3.87
C GLY A 76 -15.59 -21.34 -5.26
N HIS A 77 -15.99 -20.19 -5.76
CA HIS A 77 -15.52 -19.65 -7.03
C HIS A 77 -14.04 -19.28 -6.98
N VAL A 78 -13.32 -19.54 -8.07
CA VAL A 78 -11.91 -19.16 -8.23
C VAL A 78 -11.74 -18.44 -9.56
N LEU A 79 -11.19 -17.23 -9.51
CA LEU A 79 -10.81 -16.47 -10.69
C LEU A 79 -9.30 -16.58 -10.88
N HIS A 80 -8.86 -17.07 -12.03
CA HIS A 80 -7.45 -17.15 -12.40
C HIS A 80 -7.09 -15.99 -13.32
N VAL A 81 -6.12 -15.18 -12.95
CA VAL A 81 -5.62 -14.04 -13.73
C VAL A 81 -4.13 -14.25 -13.95
N ALA A 82 -3.68 -14.29 -15.20
CA ALA A 82 -2.27 -14.49 -15.51
C ALA A 82 -1.85 -13.76 -16.79
N ARG A 83 -0.55 -13.45 -16.86
CA ARG A 83 0.10 -12.86 -18.03
C ARG A 83 1.30 -13.71 -18.46
N ARG A 84 1.82 -13.44 -19.66
CA ARG A 84 3.05 -14.08 -20.12
C ARG A 84 4.26 -13.54 -19.38
N GLU A 85 4.31 -12.23 -19.16
CA GLU A 85 5.41 -11.54 -18.47
C GLU A 85 5.15 -11.44 -16.97
N TYR A 86 6.23 -11.34 -16.19
CA TYR A 86 6.15 -10.96 -14.79
C TYR A 86 5.66 -9.52 -14.63
N VAL A 87 4.67 -9.31 -13.78
CA VAL A 87 4.04 -8.01 -13.54
C VAL A 87 4.30 -7.47 -12.14
N ALA A 88 4.60 -8.37 -11.22
CA ALA A 88 4.84 -8.04 -9.82
C ALA A 88 5.98 -8.89 -9.24
N CYS A 89 6.44 -8.50 -8.07
CA CYS A 89 7.39 -9.27 -7.28
C CYS A 89 7.07 -9.10 -5.79
N VAL A 90 7.55 -10.03 -4.97
CA VAL A 90 7.64 -9.83 -3.53
C VAL A 90 9.07 -9.41 -3.18
N ILE A 91 9.18 -8.40 -2.34
CA ILE A 91 10.46 -7.84 -1.91
C ILE A 91 10.67 -8.00 -0.41
N ASP A 92 11.94 -8.19 -0.01
CA ASP A 92 12.36 -7.98 1.35
C ASP A 92 12.37 -6.48 1.65
N ARG A 93 11.40 -6.06 2.47
CA ARG A 93 11.19 -4.65 2.81
C ARG A 93 12.30 -4.09 3.68
N VAL A 94 12.90 -4.90 4.54
CA VAL A 94 14.02 -4.45 5.37
C VAL A 94 15.20 -4.07 4.48
N SER A 95 15.61 -4.98 3.60
CA SER A 95 16.71 -4.74 2.67
C SER A 95 16.43 -3.59 1.70
N PHE A 96 15.18 -3.47 1.20
CA PHE A 96 14.76 -2.39 0.30
C PHE A 96 14.80 -1.03 0.98
N ASP A 97 14.24 -0.92 2.19
CA ASP A 97 14.17 0.33 2.93
C ASP A 97 15.57 0.80 3.37
N ARG A 98 16.42 -0.13 3.82
CA ARG A 98 17.84 0.14 4.16
C ARG A 98 18.64 0.63 2.96
N GLU A 99 18.51 -0.03 1.80
CA GLU A 99 19.21 0.38 0.58
C GLU A 99 18.88 1.82 0.19
N LEU A 100 17.59 2.19 0.22
CA LEU A 100 17.16 3.55 -0.09
C LEU A 100 17.69 4.58 0.94
N SER A 101 17.63 4.26 2.21
CA SER A 101 18.15 5.13 3.27
C SER A 101 19.67 5.30 3.16
N PHE A 102 20.40 4.22 2.94
CA PHE A 102 21.85 4.25 2.70
C PHE A 102 22.22 5.10 1.47
N LEU A 103 21.48 4.96 0.37
CA LEU A 103 21.69 5.78 -0.82
C LEU A 103 21.47 7.27 -0.55
N ALA A 104 20.45 7.61 0.24
CA ALA A 104 20.20 9.00 0.65
C ALA A 104 21.35 9.56 1.49
N GLU A 105 21.85 8.80 2.46
CA GLU A 105 22.99 9.17 3.29
C GLU A 105 24.25 9.33 2.44
N LYS A 106 24.57 8.35 1.58
CA LYS A 106 25.71 8.40 0.66
C LYS A 106 25.66 9.60 -0.29
N LYS A 107 24.47 10.11 -0.61
CA LYS A 107 24.27 11.31 -1.43
C LYS A 107 24.33 12.61 -0.62
N GLY A 108 24.53 12.55 0.70
CA GLY A 108 24.73 13.70 1.58
C GLY A 108 23.53 14.08 2.45
N ALA A 109 22.54 13.21 2.63
CA ALA A 109 21.54 13.42 3.68
C ALA A 109 22.17 13.26 5.06
N ALA A 110 21.89 14.20 5.96
CA ALA A 110 22.22 14.03 7.38
C ALA A 110 21.16 13.12 8.03
N LEU A 111 21.49 11.82 8.19
CA LEU A 111 20.57 10.83 8.75
C LEU A 111 20.67 10.82 10.30
N MET A 112 19.56 11.07 10.96
CA MET A 112 19.41 11.12 12.42
C MET A 112 18.55 9.94 12.86
N LEU A 113 19.19 8.78 13.06
CA LEU A 113 18.55 7.57 13.59
C LEU A 113 18.27 7.67 15.09
N GLY A 114 17.35 6.89 15.63
CA GLY A 114 16.91 6.93 17.03
C GLY A 114 16.47 8.33 17.44
N THR A 115 15.92 9.13 16.51
CA THR A 115 15.58 10.54 16.75
C THR A 115 14.14 10.82 16.34
N ARG A 116 13.25 10.70 17.30
CA ARG A 116 11.83 10.99 17.11
C ARG A 116 11.58 12.49 17.05
N VAL A 117 10.81 12.94 16.06
CA VAL A 117 10.27 14.29 16.02
C VAL A 117 8.97 14.32 16.82
N GLU A 118 8.93 15.17 17.85
CA GLU A 118 7.83 15.23 18.80
C GLU A 118 6.81 16.31 18.43
N ASP A 119 7.28 17.43 17.87
CA ASP A 119 6.43 18.56 17.51
C ASP A 119 7.03 19.43 16.41
N LEU A 120 6.17 20.23 15.76
CA LEU A 120 6.52 21.20 14.73
C LEU A 120 5.87 22.53 15.02
N LEU A 121 6.69 23.57 15.20
CA LEU A 121 6.21 24.91 15.50
C LEU A 121 6.62 25.87 14.39
N LEU A 122 5.68 26.71 13.94
CA LEU A 122 5.99 27.79 13.01
C LEU A 122 6.71 28.90 13.80
N ASN A 123 7.94 29.25 13.38
CA ASN A 123 8.72 30.33 13.93
C ASN A 123 9.06 31.33 12.82
N ARG A 124 8.30 32.42 12.73
CA ARG A 124 8.37 33.39 11.62
C ARG A 124 8.23 32.68 10.26
N SER A 125 9.29 32.67 9.46
CA SER A 125 9.31 32.03 8.13
C SER A 125 9.93 30.64 8.10
N LYS A 126 10.26 30.07 9.28
CA LYS A 126 10.89 28.74 9.43
C LYS A 126 10.05 27.82 10.29
N VAL A 127 10.38 26.53 10.26
CA VAL A 127 9.81 25.53 11.15
C VAL A 127 10.84 25.10 12.18
N LEU A 128 10.47 25.16 13.45
CA LEU A 128 11.22 24.58 14.55
C LEU A 128 10.76 23.11 14.67
N VAL A 129 11.67 22.20 14.38
CA VAL A 129 11.50 20.76 14.55
C VAL A 129 11.96 20.38 15.93
N LYS A 130 11.05 19.95 16.79
CA LYS A 130 11.34 19.55 18.16
C LYS A 130 11.65 18.07 18.27
N THR A 131 12.76 17.74 18.90
CA THR A 131 13.13 16.36 19.23
C THR A 131 13.50 16.26 20.71
N GLY A 132 13.45 15.07 21.30
CA GLY A 132 13.85 14.87 22.69
C GLY A 132 15.33 15.14 22.96
N LYS A 133 16.16 15.33 21.91
CA LYS A 133 17.61 15.57 22.04
C LYS A 133 17.97 17.06 21.87
N ARG A 134 17.49 17.68 20.79
CA ARG A 134 17.72 19.11 20.46
C ARG A 134 16.72 19.59 19.40
N ASP A 135 16.54 20.87 19.29
CA ASP A 135 15.68 21.50 18.29
C ASP A 135 16.46 21.86 17.02
N PHE A 136 15.77 21.79 15.86
CA PHE A 136 16.34 22.14 14.57
C PHE A 136 15.47 23.19 13.88
N CYS A 137 16.10 24.24 13.38
CA CYS A 137 15.43 25.28 12.60
C CYS A 137 15.64 25.02 11.10
N VAL A 138 14.54 24.81 10.36
CA VAL A 138 14.56 24.47 8.94
C VAL A 138 13.60 25.34 8.12
N ASP A 139 13.81 25.42 6.82
CA ASP A 139 12.96 26.22 5.94
C ASP A 139 11.66 25.48 5.57
N LYS A 140 11.69 24.13 5.50
CA LYS A 140 10.56 23.29 5.14
C LYS A 140 10.68 21.91 5.77
N VAL A 141 9.53 21.29 6.04
CA VAL A 141 9.43 19.92 6.56
C VAL A 141 8.57 19.07 5.62
N TYR A 142 9.02 17.87 5.33
CA TYR A 142 8.21 16.83 4.72
C TYR A 142 7.93 15.72 5.73
N LEU A 143 6.64 15.45 5.98
CA LEU A 143 6.20 14.36 6.85
C LEU A 143 5.99 13.09 6.04
N CYS A 144 6.91 12.15 6.20
CA CYS A 144 6.90 10.81 5.61
C CYS A 144 6.79 9.73 6.71
N GLU A 145 6.09 10.02 7.80
CA GLU A 145 5.99 9.23 9.04
C GLU A 145 5.12 7.97 8.92
N GLY A 146 4.81 7.53 7.71
CA GLY A 146 4.00 6.35 7.49
C GLY A 146 2.60 6.45 8.12
N LEU A 147 2.08 5.34 8.62
CA LEU A 147 0.74 5.27 9.24
C LEU A 147 0.73 5.53 10.74
N SER A 148 1.86 5.76 11.38
CA SER A 148 1.90 6.27 12.76
C SER A 148 1.17 7.60 12.85
N ARG A 149 1.39 8.47 11.88
CA ARG A 149 0.70 9.75 11.69
C ARG A 149 0.68 10.60 12.97
N THR A 150 1.72 10.50 13.79
CA THR A 150 1.76 11.19 15.09
C THR A 150 1.64 12.70 14.93
N LEU A 151 2.46 13.29 14.04
CA LEU A 151 2.43 14.71 13.73
C LEU A 151 1.28 15.06 12.79
N THR A 152 1.03 14.24 11.78
CA THR A 152 -0.07 14.44 10.84
C THR A 152 -1.42 14.48 11.54
N LYS A 153 -1.67 13.63 12.54
CA LYS A 153 -2.90 13.66 13.35
C LYS A 153 -3.08 14.97 14.08
N LYS A 154 -2.01 15.53 14.64
CA LYS A 154 -2.06 16.84 15.31
C LYS A 154 -2.43 17.96 14.33
N LEU A 155 -1.82 17.95 13.13
CA LEU A 155 -2.02 18.99 12.11
C LEU A 155 -3.38 18.91 11.39
N ALA A 156 -3.87 17.72 11.12
CA ALA A 156 -5.05 17.49 10.29
C ALA A 156 -6.31 17.11 11.09
N SER A 157 -6.24 17.01 12.43
CA SER A 157 -7.36 16.59 13.30
C SER A 157 -8.03 15.29 12.85
N LEU A 158 -7.24 14.31 12.49
CA LEU A 158 -7.72 13.08 11.84
C LEU A 158 -8.36 12.11 12.83
N LYS A 159 -9.53 11.59 12.45
CA LYS A 159 -10.10 10.35 12.99
C LYS A 159 -9.79 9.21 12.03
N HIS A 160 -8.62 8.59 12.17
CA HIS A 160 -8.20 7.49 11.32
C HIS A 160 -8.28 6.16 12.09
N ARG A 161 -8.85 5.13 11.45
CA ARG A 161 -8.93 3.77 11.97
C ARG A 161 -8.28 2.80 10.97
N PRO A 162 -6.96 2.64 11.00
CA PRO A 162 -6.28 1.73 10.11
C PRO A 162 -6.68 0.29 10.41
N LEU A 163 -6.57 -0.58 9.40
CA LEU A 163 -6.63 -2.01 9.58
C LEU A 163 -5.33 -2.50 10.20
N VAL A 164 -5.40 -3.65 10.87
CA VAL A 164 -4.21 -4.38 11.30
C VAL A 164 -3.90 -5.45 10.26
N GLY A 165 -2.73 -5.34 9.65
CA GLY A 165 -2.16 -6.34 8.76
C GLY A 165 -1.24 -7.27 9.53
N VAL A 166 -1.32 -8.57 9.28
CA VAL A 166 -0.42 -9.58 9.83
C VAL A 166 0.13 -10.45 8.73
N ASN A 167 1.39 -10.82 8.85
CA ASN A 167 2.06 -11.81 8.01
C ASN A 167 2.70 -12.87 8.89
N ILE A 168 2.64 -14.10 8.44
CA ILE A 168 3.47 -15.20 8.94
C ILE A 168 4.25 -15.78 7.76
N ASP A 169 5.54 -15.95 7.92
CA ASP A 169 6.37 -16.69 6.98
C ASP A 169 6.45 -18.15 7.47
N LEU A 170 6.14 -19.05 6.56
CA LEU A 170 6.05 -20.47 6.80
C LEU A 170 7.01 -21.20 5.86
N GLU A 171 7.68 -22.21 6.36
CA GLU A 171 8.19 -23.28 5.51
C GLU A 171 7.02 -24.22 5.22
N ALA A 172 6.70 -24.38 3.93
CA ALA A 172 5.55 -25.16 3.50
C ALA A 172 5.68 -25.58 2.03
N SER A 173 5.11 -26.74 1.69
CA SER A 173 4.89 -27.13 0.31
C SER A 173 3.64 -26.47 -0.23
N ILE A 174 3.66 -26.09 -1.50
CA ILE A 174 2.52 -25.49 -2.21
C ILE A 174 2.09 -26.35 -3.41
N SER A 175 0.80 -26.33 -3.72
CA SER A 175 0.22 -27.12 -4.83
C SER A 175 -0.11 -26.29 -6.08
N PHE A 176 0.33 -25.02 -6.11
CA PHE A 176 0.11 -24.11 -7.22
C PHE A 176 1.45 -23.53 -7.73
N PRO A 177 1.51 -22.94 -8.93
CA PRO A 177 2.76 -22.42 -9.49
C PRO A 177 3.39 -21.33 -8.60
N GLU A 178 4.70 -21.39 -8.36
CA GLU A 178 5.43 -20.44 -7.53
C GLU A 178 5.41 -19.00 -8.07
N ASP A 179 5.13 -18.82 -9.35
CA ASP A 179 4.98 -17.52 -10.00
C ASP A 179 3.55 -16.95 -9.94
N HIS A 180 2.70 -17.52 -9.08
CA HIS A 180 1.35 -17.04 -8.78
C HIS A 180 1.18 -16.79 -7.30
N VAL A 181 0.30 -15.83 -6.97
CA VAL A 181 -0.15 -15.59 -5.59
C VAL A 181 -1.59 -16.08 -5.43
N CYS A 182 -1.97 -16.48 -4.21
CA CYS A 182 -3.37 -16.70 -3.89
C CYS A 182 -3.92 -15.53 -3.08
N VAL A 183 -5.12 -15.06 -3.44
CA VAL A 183 -5.85 -13.99 -2.76
C VAL A 183 -7.20 -14.56 -2.31
N PHE A 184 -7.56 -14.34 -1.05
CA PHE A 184 -8.82 -14.85 -0.48
C PHE A 184 -9.73 -13.68 -0.11
N ILE A 185 -10.87 -13.57 -0.78
CA ILE A 185 -11.85 -12.49 -0.59
C ILE A 185 -13.13 -13.09 0.01
N SER A 186 -13.41 -12.75 1.26
CA SER A 186 -14.64 -13.12 1.97
C SER A 186 -14.72 -12.32 3.28
N LYS A 187 -15.91 -12.01 3.74
CA LYS A 187 -16.12 -11.37 5.06
C LYS A 187 -15.68 -12.26 6.24
N LYS A 188 -15.59 -13.59 6.03
CA LYS A 188 -15.01 -14.51 7.01
C LYS A 188 -13.50 -14.34 7.13
N VAL A 189 -12.84 -14.04 6.02
CA VAL A 189 -11.39 -13.82 5.93
C VAL A 189 -11.00 -12.43 6.42
N SER A 190 -11.69 -11.41 5.90
CA SER A 190 -11.50 -10.01 6.30
C SER A 190 -12.81 -9.25 6.17
N ASP A 191 -13.09 -8.39 7.12
CA ASP A 191 -14.26 -7.50 7.09
C ASP A 191 -14.11 -6.37 6.05
N ARG A 192 -12.88 -5.93 5.76
CA ARG A 192 -12.61 -4.79 4.88
C ARG A 192 -11.54 -5.01 3.81
N LEU A 193 -10.71 -6.04 3.89
CA LEU A 193 -9.66 -6.27 2.90
C LEU A 193 -9.71 -7.71 2.37
N PHE A 194 -8.62 -8.45 2.46
CA PHE A 194 -8.46 -9.83 1.99
C PHE A 194 -7.31 -10.51 2.71
N ALA A 195 -7.14 -11.82 2.49
CA ALA A 195 -5.92 -12.53 2.86
C ALA A 195 -5.13 -12.91 1.60
N TRP A 196 -3.87 -13.22 1.82
CA TRP A 196 -2.92 -13.57 0.77
C TRP A 196 -2.09 -14.79 1.16
N LEU A 197 -1.67 -15.55 0.15
CA LEU A 197 -0.65 -16.59 0.24
C LEU A 197 0.34 -16.34 -0.89
N ILE A 198 1.57 -16.03 -0.54
CA ILE A 198 2.61 -15.52 -1.42
C ILE A 198 3.81 -16.45 -1.36
N PRO A 199 4.14 -17.18 -2.44
CA PRO A 199 5.39 -17.95 -2.50
C PRO A 199 6.61 -17.02 -2.39
N LEU A 200 7.54 -17.39 -1.53
CA LEU A 200 8.87 -16.81 -1.42
C LEU A 200 9.87 -17.79 -2.03
N ASN A 201 11.14 -17.41 -2.10
CA ASN A 201 12.17 -18.35 -2.52
C ASN A 201 12.47 -19.40 -1.43
N GLY A 202 12.97 -20.57 -1.83
CA GLY A 202 13.53 -21.55 -0.91
C GLY A 202 12.49 -22.34 -0.11
N GLY A 203 11.31 -22.61 -0.67
CA GLY A 203 10.26 -23.37 0.03
C GLY A 203 9.55 -22.59 1.13
N LEU A 204 9.70 -21.27 1.12
CA LEU A 204 9.01 -20.38 2.05
C LEU A 204 7.75 -19.80 1.41
N VAL A 205 6.73 -19.60 2.22
CA VAL A 205 5.51 -18.90 1.83
C VAL A 205 5.15 -17.85 2.86
N ARG A 206 4.63 -16.72 2.44
CA ARG A 206 4.05 -15.69 3.29
C ARG A 206 2.54 -15.75 3.25
N LEU A 207 1.93 -16.08 4.36
CA LEU A 207 0.48 -16.05 4.54
C LEU A 207 0.13 -14.87 5.44
N GLY A 208 -0.90 -14.13 5.07
CA GLY A 208 -1.32 -12.99 5.87
C GLY A 208 -2.70 -12.48 5.50
N LEU A 209 -3.16 -11.51 6.27
CA LEU A 209 -4.40 -10.77 6.01
C LEU A 209 -4.33 -9.38 6.63
N ALA A 210 -5.28 -8.51 6.23
CA ALA A 210 -5.53 -7.27 6.97
C ALA A 210 -7.02 -7.14 7.27
N ALA A 211 -7.37 -6.78 8.51
CA ALA A 211 -8.74 -6.65 8.97
C ALA A 211 -8.87 -5.59 10.06
N SER A 212 -10.10 -5.10 10.31
CA SER A 212 -10.35 -4.12 11.39
C SER A 212 -10.50 -4.79 12.77
N SER A 213 -10.80 -6.09 12.80
CA SER A 213 -11.07 -6.82 14.04
C SER A 213 -10.78 -8.32 13.92
N ASN A 214 -10.61 -8.98 15.08
CA ASN A 214 -10.48 -10.43 15.19
C ASN A 214 -9.37 -11.05 14.34
N VAL A 215 -8.25 -10.33 14.14
CA VAL A 215 -7.16 -10.67 13.23
C VAL A 215 -6.63 -12.09 13.49
N ALA A 216 -6.33 -12.46 14.73
CA ALA A 216 -5.81 -13.78 15.06
C ALA A 216 -6.80 -14.92 14.71
N LYS A 217 -8.11 -14.74 15.00
CA LYS A 217 -9.15 -15.70 14.64
C LYS A 217 -9.26 -15.86 13.12
N ARG A 218 -9.19 -14.75 12.39
CA ARG A 218 -9.25 -14.73 10.94
C ARG A 218 -8.01 -15.38 10.32
N LEU A 219 -6.82 -15.12 10.88
CA LEU A 219 -5.58 -15.77 10.45
C LEU A 219 -5.66 -17.30 10.61
N SER A 220 -6.12 -17.78 11.78
CA SER A 220 -6.33 -19.21 12.01
C SER A 220 -7.33 -19.82 11.03
N TYR A 221 -8.39 -19.08 10.67
CA TYR A 221 -9.35 -19.51 9.66
C TYR A 221 -8.71 -19.64 8.27
N VAL A 222 -7.89 -18.65 7.86
CA VAL A 222 -7.22 -18.66 6.54
C VAL A 222 -6.23 -19.82 6.43
N ILE A 223 -5.46 -20.08 7.48
CA ILE A 223 -4.53 -21.23 7.52
C ILE A 223 -5.32 -22.54 7.31
N LYS A 224 -6.35 -22.77 8.12
CA LYS A 224 -7.20 -23.97 8.02
C LYS A 224 -7.85 -24.09 6.64
N TYR A 225 -8.32 -22.98 6.07
CA TYR A 225 -8.94 -22.97 4.76
C TYR A 225 -7.92 -23.33 3.66
N ALA A 226 -6.73 -22.72 3.67
CA ALA A 226 -5.68 -22.98 2.69
C ALA A 226 -5.20 -24.44 2.76
N THR A 227 -5.03 -25.00 3.97
CA THR A 227 -4.67 -26.42 4.17
C THR A 227 -5.80 -27.35 3.71
N ALA A 228 -7.06 -27.08 4.08
CA ALA A 228 -8.20 -27.89 3.66
C ALA A 228 -8.43 -27.88 2.15
N LYS A 229 -8.03 -26.81 1.45
CA LYS A 229 -8.03 -26.74 -0.02
C LYS A 229 -6.79 -27.38 -0.66
N GLY A 230 -5.87 -27.92 0.15
CA GLY A 230 -4.63 -28.52 -0.35
C GLY A 230 -3.67 -27.53 -0.98
N LEU A 231 -3.81 -26.21 -0.69
CA LEU A 231 -2.93 -25.20 -1.24
C LEU A 231 -1.56 -25.17 -0.58
N ILE A 232 -1.52 -25.52 0.69
CA ILE A 232 -0.31 -25.61 1.53
C ILE A 232 -0.38 -26.84 2.45
N ASP A 233 0.78 -27.42 2.74
CA ASP A 233 0.94 -28.48 3.72
C ASP A 233 2.28 -28.34 4.48
N SER A 234 2.53 -29.24 5.44
CA SER A 234 3.82 -29.36 6.17
C SER A 234 4.28 -28.03 6.80
N LEU A 235 3.39 -27.38 7.56
CA LEU A 235 3.58 -26.01 8.05
C LEU A 235 4.56 -25.91 9.21
N ARG A 236 5.66 -25.17 9.03
CA ARG A 236 6.56 -24.74 10.11
C ARG A 236 6.69 -23.21 10.10
N LYS A 237 6.23 -22.55 11.16
CA LYS A 237 6.32 -21.09 11.30
C LYS A 237 7.78 -20.67 11.47
N ILE A 238 8.21 -19.70 10.66
CA ILE A 238 9.55 -19.12 10.68
C ILE A 238 9.54 -17.75 11.35
N SER A 239 8.62 -16.87 10.93
CA SER A 239 8.52 -15.52 11.46
C SER A 239 7.09 -15.01 11.48
N GLU A 240 6.88 -13.91 12.19
CA GLU A 240 5.61 -13.18 12.21
C GLU A 240 5.89 -11.67 12.23
N SER A 241 5.07 -10.92 11.51
CA SER A 241 5.10 -9.48 11.53
C SER A 241 3.70 -8.88 11.46
N ALA A 242 3.54 -7.68 12.01
CA ALA A 242 2.28 -6.96 11.98
C ALA A 242 2.52 -5.48 11.67
N GLY A 243 1.53 -4.84 11.07
CA GLY A 243 1.60 -3.41 10.76
C GLY A 243 0.22 -2.82 10.49
N LEU A 244 0.18 -1.53 10.31
CA LEU A 244 -1.04 -0.80 9.98
C LEU A 244 -1.24 -0.76 8.46
N VAL A 245 -2.50 -0.81 8.03
CA VAL A 245 -2.88 -0.71 6.61
C VAL A 245 -3.98 0.33 6.46
N ASN A 246 -3.75 1.32 5.60
CA ASN A 246 -4.76 2.33 5.27
C ASN A 246 -5.54 1.93 4.02
N VAL A 247 -6.86 2.06 4.09
CA VAL A 247 -7.79 1.86 2.98
C VAL A 247 -8.79 3.01 2.83
N ASP A 248 -8.66 4.05 3.65
CA ASP A 248 -9.62 5.18 3.68
C ASP A 248 -9.30 6.26 2.62
N GLY A 249 -8.14 6.14 1.94
CA GLY A 249 -7.71 7.09 0.92
C GLY A 249 -6.96 8.31 1.47
N PRO A 250 -6.72 9.32 0.61
CA PRO A 250 -5.88 10.45 0.94
C PRO A 250 -6.56 11.48 1.84
N LEU A 251 -5.72 12.26 2.51
CA LEU A 251 -6.15 13.44 3.26
C LEU A 251 -6.80 14.47 2.33
N PRO A 252 -7.70 15.32 2.85
CA PRO A 252 -8.30 16.39 2.08
C PRO A 252 -7.29 17.46 1.62
N ARG A 253 -6.18 17.60 2.37
CA ARG A 253 -5.05 18.47 2.02
C ARG A 253 -3.74 17.88 2.51
N PHE A 254 -2.63 18.26 1.84
CA PHE A 254 -1.28 17.76 2.16
C PHE A 254 -0.34 18.85 2.71
N SER A 255 -0.79 20.09 2.80
CA SER A 255 0.03 21.24 3.20
C SER A 255 -0.50 21.92 4.45
N PHE A 256 0.39 22.26 5.38
CA PHE A 256 0.10 22.82 6.70
C PHE A 256 1.12 23.89 7.09
N LEU A 257 0.86 24.61 8.18
CA LEU A 257 1.72 25.64 8.78
C LEU A 257 2.24 26.64 7.72
N GLY A 258 1.33 27.31 7.03
CA GLY A 258 1.70 28.31 6.03
C GLY A 258 2.51 27.72 4.87
N ASP A 259 2.20 26.51 4.44
CA ASP A 259 2.85 25.80 3.33
C ASP A 259 4.30 25.34 3.63
N ARG A 260 4.67 25.33 4.91
CA ARG A 260 6.00 24.91 5.37
C ARG A 260 6.09 23.44 5.73
N VAL A 261 4.96 22.79 6.00
CA VAL A 261 4.90 21.37 6.32
C VAL A 261 4.07 20.66 5.26
N ILE A 262 4.65 19.70 4.59
CA ILE A 262 4.03 18.92 3.50
C ILE A 262 4.01 17.45 3.90
N VAL A 263 2.84 16.82 3.80
CA VAL A 263 2.64 15.39 4.13
C VAL A 263 2.70 14.57 2.86
N VAL A 264 3.47 13.46 2.89
CA VAL A 264 3.73 12.62 1.71
C VAL A 264 3.63 11.13 2.08
N GLY A 265 3.21 10.31 1.12
CA GLY A 265 3.12 8.86 1.29
C GLY A 265 1.93 8.41 2.14
N ASP A 266 2.11 7.36 2.92
CA ASP A 266 1.04 6.80 3.77
C ASP A 266 0.56 7.79 4.85
N ALA A 267 1.43 8.68 5.30
CA ALA A 267 1.04 9.79 6.16
C ALA A 267 -0.05 10.66 5.51
N ALA A 268 0.05 10.91 4.21
CA ALA A 268 -0.95 11.63 3.41
C ALA A 268 -2.10 10.75 2.92
N GLY A 269 -2.06 9.43 3.17
CA GLY A 269 -3.04 8.48 2.62
C GLY A 269 -2.87 8.21 1.12
N GLN A 270 -1.66 8.38 0.59
CA GLN A 270 -1.34 8.20 -0.82
C GLN A 270 -1.06 6.73 -1.13
N ASN A 271 -2.07 5.92 -0.96
CA ASN A 271 -2.05 4.47 -1.18
C ASN A 271 -3.30 4.02 -1.96
N LYS A 272 -3.32 2.75 -2.35
CA LYS A 272 -4.47 2.13 -3.04
C LYS A 272 -5.56 1.78 -2.02
N PRO A 273 -6.72 2.41 -2.02
CA PRO A 273 -7.82 2.07 -1.11
C PRO A 273 -8.29 0.62 -1.21
N THR A 274 -8.10 -0.01 -2.36
CA THR A 274 -8.51 -1.39 -2.63
C THR A 274 -7.59 -2.45 -2.01
N THR A 275 -6.29 -2.15 -1.85
CA THR A 275 -5.28 -3.12 -1.41
C THR A 275 -4.37 -2.65 -0.27
N GLY A 276 -4.42 -1.36 0.09
CA GLY A 276 -3.53 -0.75 1.07
C GLY A 276 -2.10 -0.47 0.57
N GLY A 277 -1.77 -0.84 -0.67
CA GLY A 277 -0.41 -0.67 -1.22
C GLY A 277 -0.01 0.79 -1.43
N GLY A 278 1.03 1.28 -0.73
CA GLY A 278 1.45 2.69 -0.70
C GLY A 278 2.66 3.03 -1.57
N LEU A 279 3.53 2.07 -1.90
CA LEU A 279 4.82 2.38 -2.57
C LEU A 279 4.66 3.06 -3.94
N TYR A 280 3.66 2.70 -4.75
CA TYR A 280 3.45 3.32 -6.05
C TYR A 280 2.98 4.79 -5.92
N TYR A 281 1.87 5.04 -5.26
CA TYR A 281 1.28 6.39 -5.16
C TYR A 281 2.06 7.30 -4.21
N GLY A 282 2.62 6.76 -3.13
CA GLY A 282 3.52 7.49 -2.26
C GLY A 282 4.85 7.81 -2.94
N GLY A 283 5.40 6.88 -3.75
CA GLY A 283 6.59 7.13 -4.57
C GLY A 283 6.37 8.24 -5.60
N LEU A 284 5.24 8.23 -6.32
CA LEU A 284 4.84 9.35 -7.18
C LEU A 284 4.69 10.65 -6.37
N GLY A 285 4.14 10.57 -5.15
CA GLY A 285 4.06 11.69 -4.22
C GLY A 285 5.43 12.27 -3.90
N ALA A 286 6.41 11.44 -3.58
CA ALA A 286 7.79 11.88 -3.32
C ALA A 286 8.43 12.57 -4.53
N LEU A 287 8.27 12.00 -5.73
CA LEU A 287 8.77 12.62 -6.97
C LEU A 287 8.15 14.00 -7.19
N LEU A 288 6.83 14.12 -7.13
CA LEU A 288 6.10 15.37 -7.32
C LEU A 288 6.43 16.41 -6.24
N ALA A 289 6.50 15.99 -4.96
CA ALA A 289 6.88 16.86 -3.85
C ALA A 289 8.28 17.46 -4.04
N SER A 290 9.22 16.68 -4.57
CA SER A 290 10.55 17.17 -4.87
C SER A 290 10.60 18.17 -6.04
N GLN A 291 9.61 18.16 -6.94
CA GLN A 291 9.57 19.00 -8.14
C GLN A 291 8.83 20.32 -7.93
N THR A 292 8.04 20.43 -6.88
CA THR A 292 7.20 21.59 -6.61
C THR A 292 7.81 22.49 -5.53
N THR A 293 7.52 23.79 -5.61
CA THR A 293 8.03 24.79 -4.65
C THR A 293 7.06 25.06 -3.51
N SER A 294 5.75 24.91 -3.76
CA SER A 294 4.69 25.11 -2.76
C SER A 294 3.92 23.82 -2.50
N GLY A 295 3.33 23.69 -1.32
CA GLY A 295 2.47 22.54 -0.99
C GLY A 295 1.17 22.55 -1.78
N ARG A 296 0.66 23.73 -2.14
CA ARG A 296 -0.52 23.87 -3.02
C ARG A 296 -0.23 23.34 -4.43
N ASP A 297 0.95 23.63 -4.99
CA ASP A 297 1.34 23.10 -6.29
C ASP A 297 1.55 21.60 -6.24
N TYR A 298 2.12 21.10 -5.13
CA TYR A 298 2.24 19.68 -4.90
C TYR A 298 0.86 18.98 -4.85
N GLU A 299 -0.09 19.52 -4.10
CA GLU A 299 -1.45 18.99 -4.05
C GLU A 299 -2.07 18.91 -5.45
N LYS A 300 -2.03 20.01 -6.20
CA LYS A 300 -2.55 20.06 -7.57
C LYS A 300 -1.89 19.04 -8.47
N ALA A 301 -0.56 18.93 -8.44
CA ALA A 301 0.21 18.00 -9.25
C ALA A 301 -0.16 16.54 -8.91
N TRP A 302 -0.24 16.20 -7.61
CA TRP A 302 -0.59 14.86 -7.18
C TRP A 302 -2.02 14.46 -7.58
N TRP A 303 -3.00 15.35 -7.36
CA TRP A 303 -4.39 15.11 -7.76
C TRP A 303 -4.56 15.03 -9.27
N SER A 304 -3.80 15.78 -10.04
CA SER A 304 -3.79 15.70 -11.50
C SER A 304 -3.30 14.34 -12.00
N VAL A 305 -2.24 13.79 -11.41
CA VAL A 305 -1.62 12.54 -11.83
C VAL A 305 -2.37 11.32 -11.27
N CYS A 306 -2.72 11.34 -9.97
CA CYS A 306 -3.21 10.17 -9.23
C CYS A 306 -4.71 10.22 -8.94
N GLY A 307 -5.32 11.41 -8.95
CA GLY A 307 -6.66 11.63 -8.40
C GLY A 307 -7.76 10.81 -9.05
N ARG A 308 -7.71 10.60 -10.37
CA ARG A 308 -8.69 9.77 -11.06
C ARG A 308 -8.67 8.33 -10.55
N ASP A 309 -7.49 7.71 -10.53
CA ASP A 309 -7.33 6.33 -10.09
C ASP A 309 -7.75 6.16 -8.63
N ILE A 310 -7.32 7.07 -7.76
CA ILE A 310 -7.65 7.04 -6.33
C ILE A 310 -9.17 7.19 -6.08
N LYS A 311 -9.83 8.12 -6.78
CA LYS A 311 -11.29 8.28 -6.65
C LYS A 311 -12.04 7.02 -7.05
N PHE A 312 -11.67 6.40 -8.17
CA PHE A 312 -12.26 5.13 -8.61
C PHE A 312 -12.05 4.02 -7.58
N MET A 313 -10.81 3.85 -7.09
CA MET A 313 -10.50 2.84 -6.07
C MET A 313 -11.26 3.08 -4.76
N SER A 314 -11.42 4.35 -4.36
CA SER A 314 -12.19 4.71 -3.15
C SER A 314 -13.67 4.36 -3.29
N ILE A 315 -14.28 4.62 -4.44
CA ILE A 315 -15.67 4.23 -4.73
C ILE A 315 -15.80 2.71 -4.68
N PHE A 316 -14.89 1.99 -5.36
CA PHE A 316 -14.92 0.54 -5.37
C PHE A 316 -14.71 -0.07 -3.96
N ARG A 317 -13.81 0.51 -3.18
CA ARG A 317 -13.64 0.12 -1.78
C ARG A 317 -14.94 0.21 -1.00
N ARG A 318 -15.69 1.32 -1.13
CA ARG A 318 -16.99 1.47 -0.48
C ARG A 318 -18.01 0.41 -0.93
N VAL A 319 -18.04 0.09 -2.22
CA VAL A 319 -18.88 -1.00 -2.75
C VAL A 319 -18.53 -2.32 -2.08
N LEU A 320 -17.24 -2.70 -2.07
CA LEU A 320 -16.79 -3.94 -1.44
C LEU A 320 -17.05 -3.98 0.07
N ASP A 321 -16.95 -2.84 0.76
CA ASP A 321 -17.23 -2.77 2.20
C ASP A 321 -18.70 -3.09 2.51
N ASN A 322 -19.63 -2.73 1.62
CA ASN A 322 -21.06 -2.94 1.78
C ASN A 322 -21.60 -4.26 1.20
N LEU A 323 -20.81 -4.97 0.38
CA LEU A 323 -21.20 -6.29 -0.13
C LEU A 323 -20.99 -7.38 0.92
N SER A 324 -22.01 -8.21 1.14
CA SER A 324 -21.87 -9.46 1.89
C SER A 324 -21.30 -10.57 1.01
N ASP A 325 -20.84 -11.66 1.63
CA ASP A 325 -20.41 -12.87 0.90
C ASP A 325 -21.55 -13.43 0.02
N ARG A 326 -22.80 -13.35 0.50
CA ARG A 326 -23.98 -13.79 -0.23
C ARG A 326 -24.24 -12.92 -1.46
N ASP A 327 -24.16 -11.59 -1.32
CA ASP A 327 -24.34 -10.67 -2.46
C ASP A 327 -23.28 -10.94 -3.54
N LEU A 328 -22.03 -11.13 -3.11
CA LEU A 328 -20.93 -11.44 -4.02
C LEU A 328 -21.13 -12.79 -4.73
N GLU A 329 -21.55 -13.82 -4.00
CA GLU A 329 -21.87 -15.13 -4.56
C GLU A 329 -23.02 -15.07 -5.59
N GLU A 330 -24.10 -14.35 -5.28
CA GLU A 330 -25.22 -14.16 -6.21
C GLU A 330 -24.82 -13.39 -7.47
N MET A 331 -23.89 -12.46 -7.37
CA MET A 331 -23.32 -11.78 -8.53
C MET A 331 -22.47 -12.74 -9.38
N LEU A 332 -21.62 -13.55 -8.73
CA LEU A 332 -20.71 -14.48 -9.41
C LEU A 332 -21.46 -15.58 -10.16
N LYS A 333 -22.61 -16.04 -9.67
CA LYS A 333 -23.46 -17.03 -10.38
C LYS A 333 -23.99 -16.52 -11.72
N ARG A 334 -23.98 -15.20 -11.94
CA ARG A 334 -24.51 -14.55 -13.16
C ARG A 334 -23.41 -14.04 -14.10
N ILE A 335 -22.18 -14.26 -13.75
CA ILE A 335 -21.00 -13.77 -14.49
C ILE A 335 -20.27 -14.95 -15.08
N ASP A 336 -19.88 -14.86 -16.34
CA ASP A 336 -18.92 -15.77 -16.92
C ASP A 336 -17.52 -15.48 -16.35
N LEU A 337 -17.08 -16.35 -15.46
CA LEU A 337 -15.79 -16.21 -14.78
C LEU A 337 -14.60 -16.42 -15.72
N GLU A 338 -14.78 -17.19 -16.80
CA GLU A 338 -13.71 -17.39 -17.79
C GLU A 338 -13.52 -16.12 -18.63
N GLU A 339 -14.60 -15.51 -19.11
CA GLU A 339 -14.55 -14.22 -19.81
C GLU A 339 -13.95 -13.13 -18.91
N LEU A 340 -14.37 -13.08 -17.63
CA LEU A 340 -13.84 -12.13 -16.66
C LEU A 340 -12.35 -12.35 -16.39
N SER A 341 -11.91 -13.60 -16.31
CA SER A 341 -10.50 -13.99 -16.14
C SER A 341 -9.65 -13.50 -17.33
N GLN A 342 -10.13 -13.75 -18.56
CA GLN A 342 -9.45 -13.30 -19.78
C GLN A 342 -9.37 -11.77 -19.84
N LEU A 343 -10.46 -11.08 -19.51
CA LEU A 343 -10.53 -9.63 -19.49
C LEU A 343 -9.52 -9.03 -18.49
N PHE A 344 -9.44 -9.58 -17.29
CA PHE A 344 -8.50 -9.11 -16.27
C PHE A 344 -7.05 -9.47 -16.62
N SER A 345 -6.81 -10.66 -17.16
CA SER A 345 -5.49 -11.07 -17.65
C SER A 345 -4.95 -10.12 -18.71
N PHE A 346 -5.82 -9.61 -19.58
CA PHE A 346 -5.43 -8.71 -20.65
C PHE A 346 -5.35 -7.24 -20.23
N ARG A 347 -6.35 -6.73 -19.48
CA ARG A 347 -6.52 -5.29 -19.22
C ARG A 347 -6.12 -4.84 -17.81
N ALA A 348 -6.05 -5.74 -16.82
CA ALA A 348 -5.76 -5.33 -15.45
C ALA A 348 -4.35 -4.72 -15.33
N ASP A 349 -4.24 -3.63 -14.57
CA ASP A 349 -2.97 -3.04 -14.18
C ASP A 349 -2.86 -3.12 -12.65
N PHE A 350 -1.71 -3.56 -12.17
CA PHE A 350 -1.48 -3.79 -10.74
C PHE A 350 -1.59 -2.48 -9.92
N ASP A 351 -1.17 -1.36 -10.49
CA ASP A 351 -1.15 -0.07 -9.79
C ASP A 351 -2.34 0.81 -10.20
N ARG A 352 -2.66 0.88 -11.49
CA ARG A 352 -3.75 1.70 -12.03
C ARG A 352 -5.05 0.91 -12.09
N GLN A 353 -5.59 0.57 -10.94
CA GLN A 353 -6.77 -0.29 -10.83
C GLN A 353 -8.07 0.34 -11.36
N SER A 354 -8.08 1.65 -11.65
CA SER A 354 -9.16 2.29 -12.41
C SER A 354 -9.39 1.64 -13.79
N LEU A 355 -8.35 1.06 -14.39
CA LEU A 355 -8.47 0.33 -15.67
C LEU A 355 -9.23 -0.98 -15.51
N VAL A 356 -8.95 -1.71 -14.42
CA VAL A 356 -9.71 -2.92 -14.04
C VAL A 356 -11.18 -2.59 -13.85
N MET A 357 -11.45 -1.51 -13.12
CA MET A 357 -12.81 -1.06 -12.80
C MET A 357 -13.60 -0.70 -14.05
N ARG A 358 -12.99 0.04 -14.98
CA ARG A 358 -13.64 0.36 -16.26
C ARG A 358 -13.99 -0.91 -17.03
N SER A 359 -13.01 -1.83 -17.14
CA SER A 359 -13.24 -3.10 -17.83
C SER A 359 -14.35 -3.91 -17.17
N LEU A 360 -14.41 -3.92 -15.83
CA LEU A 360 -15.50 -4.57 -15.10
C LEU A 360 -16.85 -3.88 -15.36
N MET A 361 -16.90 -2.56 -15.34
CA MET A 361 -18.12 -1.81 -15.62
C MET A 361 -18.60 -2.02 -17.06
N ASP A 362 -17.69 -1.99 -18.04
CA ASP A 362 -17.99 -2.27 -19.45
C ASP A 362 -18.52 -3.71 -19.62
N TYR A 363 -17.94 -4.66 -18.90
CA TYR A 363 -18.40 -6.05 -18.88
C TYR A 363 -19.80 -6.16 -18.26
N LEU A 364 -20.01 -5.60 -17.08
CA LEU A 364 -21.29 -5.66 -16.37
C LEU A 364 -22.44 -4.94 -17.10
N ALA A 365 -22.13 -3.88 -17.85
CA ALA A 365 -23.11 -3.19 -18.67
C ALA A 365 -23.69 -4.05 -19.82
N ARG A 366 -22.99 -5.12 -20.19
CA ARG A 366 -23.43 -6.10 -21.20
C ARG A 366 -24.19 -7.28 -20.60
N GLN A 367 -24.21 -7.39 -19.26
CA GLN A 367 -24.88 -8.49 -18.56
C GLN A 367 -26.35 -8.17 -18.25
N PRO A 368 -27.20 -9.16 -17.99
CA PRO A 368 -28.59 -8.93 -17.62
C PRO A 368 -28.75 -7.99 -16.40
N LEU A 369 -29.77 -7.16 -16.43
CA LEU A 369 -30.08 -6.08 -15.46
C LEU A 369 -29.94 -6.46 -13.96
N GLY A 370 -30.11 -7.73 -13.60
CA GLY A 370 -30.03 -8.17 -12.21
C GLY A 370 -28.66 -8.05 -11.55
N SER A 371 -27.56 -8.16 -12.32
CA SER A 371 -26.19 -7.98 -11.78
C SER A 371 -25.88 -6.50 -11.55
N LEU A 372 -26.39 -5.64 -12.43
CA LEU A 372 -26.27 -4.19 -12.34
C LEU A 372 -27.00 -3.62 -11.11
N LEU A 373 -28.19 -4.17 -10.78
CA LEU A 373 -29.01 -3.73 -9.64
C LEU A 373 -28.32 -3.98 -8.29
N LEU A 374 -27.59 -5.08 -8.11
CA LEU A 374 -26.84 -5.34 -6.86
C LEU A 374 -25.70 -4.35 -6.66
N ILE A 375 -24.99 -4.02 -7.74
CA ILE A 375 -23.93 -3.00 -7.69
C ILE A 375 -24.52 -1.61 -7.43
N LEU A 376 -25.60 -1.26 -8.11
CA LEU A 376 -26.31 0.02 -7.90
C LEU A 376 -26.84 0.12 -6.47
N LYS A 377 -27.43 -0.93 -5.90
CA LYS A 377 -27.86 -0.97 -4.52
C LYS A 377 -26.70 -0.70 -3.56
N SER A 378 -25.55 -1.36 -3.77
CA SER A 378 -24.36 -1.15 -2.94
C SER A 378 -23.76 0.25 -3.12
N LEU A 379 -23.78 0.81 -4.33
CA LEU A 379 -23.36 2.19 -4.61
C LEU A 379 -24.28 3.20 -3.92
N ILE A 380 -25.61 3.03 -3.98
CA ILE A 380 -26.57 3.91 -3.34
C ILE A 380 -26.37 3.89 -1.82
N VAL A 381 -26.23 2.72 -1.22
CA VAL A 381 -25.93 2.60 0.22
C VAL A 381 -24.63 3.31 0.58
N SER A 382 -23.60 3.21 -0.27
CA SER A 382 -22.29 3.86 -0.04
C SER A 382 -22.31 5.38 -0.22
N LEU A 383 -23.29 5.92 -0.95
CA LEU A 383 -23.45 7.37 -1.14
C LEU A 383 -24.31 8.02 -0.06
N LEU A 384 -25.13 7.21 0.63
CA LEU A 384 -26.01 7.66 1.72
C LEU A 384 -25.37 7.49 3.12
N ALA A 385 -24.27 6.73 3.23
CA ALA A 385 -23.44 6.55 4.43
C ALA A 385 -22.23 7.47 4.43
#